data_4360dfb7172f93576b7de217a7567a4f
#
_entry.id   4360dfb7172f93576b7de217a7567a4f
#
_cell.length_a   1.000
_cell.length_b   1.000
_cell.length_c   1.000
_cell.angle_alpha   90.00
_cell.angle_beta   90.00
_cell.angle_gamma   90.00
#
_symmetry.space_group_name_H-M   'P 1'
#
loop_
_entity.id
_entity.type
_entity.pdbx_description
1 polymer ?
#
loop_
_entity_poly.entity_id
_entity_poly.type
_entity_poly.pdbx_seq_one_letter_code
_entity_poly.pdbx_strand_id
1 'polypeptide(L)'
;MVIGWDGNLYLTDGHHTFSSLREIFDGGPKLPVWVKVSANYSTLGTSSAFWQRMVDERRAWLRDGQNQPITVDQLPSRVGIANAQEAGGMQEDRYRSLVYFTRDIAYSNGSLPEFAEFLWGDWLRRQVAGGQLAGLDAYAMVAPATPAQILTVSTLSSALAPTGANDGYAAAVRNAALKMTALADTDIVFQDSTAASLGRIVLVAGAASGTPTKSARDTLEELPRDEIKSGNVPRTGGKLWYSVNYRACGKPAAGTCWGW
;
A
#
# COMPACT_ATOMS: atom_id res chain seq x y z
N MET A 1 16.30 6.47 -7.14
CA MET A 1 16.36 6.36 -8.61
C MET A 1 17.67 5.75 -9.06
N VAL A 2 17.71 5.22 -10.28
CA VAL A 2 18.95 4.77 -10.95
C VAL A 2 19.12 5.49 -12.28
N ILE A 3 20.36 5.61 -12.76
CA ILE A 3 20.66 6.10 -14.10
C ILE A 3 20.66 4.89 -15.04
N GLY A 4 19.90 4.91 -16.11
CA GLY A 4 19.80 3.84 -17.10
C GLY A 4 20.91 3.87 -18.16
N TRP A 5 20.90 2.90 -19.05
CA TRP A 5 21.84 2.76 -20.19
C TRP A 5 21.77 3.94 -21.17
N ASP A 6 20.64 4.59 -21.21
CA ASP A 6 20.29 5.75 -22.06
C ASP A 6 20.57 7.10 -21.39
N GLY A 7 21.08 7.09 -20.16
CA GLY A 7 21.31 8.28 -19.34
C GLY A 7 20.08 8.82 -18.63
N ASN A 8 18.89 8.25 -18.85
CA ASN A 8 17.67 8.66 -18.19
C ASN A 8 17.61 8.18 -16.73
N LEU A 9 16.78 8.87 -15.92
CA LEU A 9 16.51 8.51 -14.52
C LEU A 9 15.29 7.58 -14.45
N TYR A 10 15.48 6.44 -13.83
CA TYR A 10 14.44 5.45 -13.58
C TYR A 10 14.07 5.43 -12.08
N LEU A 11 12.78 5.58 -11.80
CA LEU A 11 12.28 5.57 -10.43
C LEU A 11 12.20 4.12 -9.93
N THR A 12 12.89 3.83 -8.83
CA THR A 12 12.90 2.51 -8.19
C THR A 12 12.15 2.48 -6.87
N ASP A 13 11.91 3.63 -6.24
CA ASP A 13 11.14 3.80 -5.01
C ASP A 13 10.60 5.23 -4.93
N GLY A 14 9.63 5.45 -4.00
CA GLY A 14 9.00 6.75 -3.82
C GLY A 14 7.83 7.02 -4.78
N HIS A 15 7.32 6.02 -5.45
CA HIS A 15 6.22 6.16 -6.43
C HIS A 15 5.00 6.89 -5.88
N HIS A 16 4.61 6.64 -4.62
CA HIS A 16 3.50 7.33 -3.97
C HIS A 16 3.80 8.83 -3.77
N THR A 17 5.00 9.14 -3.28
CA THR A 17 5.42 10.53 -3.07
C THR A 17 5.44 11.32 -4.37
N PHE A 18 6.08 10.79 -5.41
CA PHE A 18 6.15 11.47 -6.70
C PHE A 18 4.78 11.55 -7.40
N SER A 19 3.95 10.52 -7.27
CA SER A 19 2.58 10.57 -7.78
C SER A 19 1.76 11.64 -7.04
N SER A 20 1.89 11.71 -5.71
CA SER A 20 1.21 12.76 -4.92
C SER A 20 1.68 14.15 -5.31
N LEU A 21 2.99 14.38 -5.41
CA LEU A 21 3.56 15.67 -5.84
C LEU A 21 3.10 16.09 -7.23
N ARG A 22 2.89 15.12 -8.13
CA ARG A 22 2.34 15.37 -9.46
C ARG A 22 0.86 15.76 -9.42
N GLU A 23 0.10 15.19 -8.49
CA GLU A 23 -1.35 15.28 -8.42
C GLU A 23 -1.88 16.43 -7.55
N ILE A 24 -1.08 16.96 -6.62
CA ILE A 24 -1.49 18.08 -5.75
C ILE A 24 -1.65 19.38 -6.53
N PHE A 25 -2.36 20.33 -5.94
CA PHE A 25 -2.74 21.61 -6.58
C PHE A 25 -1.54 22.41 -7.11
N ASP A 26 -0.51 22.57 -6.29
CA ASP A 26 0.72 23.33 -6.64
C ASP A 26 1.82 22.43 -7.21
N GLY A 27 1.49 21.19 -7.55
CA GLY A 27 2.40 20.20 -8.09
C GLY A 27 2.40 20.19 -9.62
N GLY A 28 2.63 19.01 -10.12
CA GLY A 28 2.56 18.75 -11.54
C GLY A 28 3.86 18.19 -12.13
N PRO A 29 3.87 17.89 -13.43
CA PRO A 29 4.99 17.19 -14.06
C PRO A 29 6.28 18.05 -14.15
N LYS A 30 6.19 19.34 -13.89
CA LYS A 30 7.33 20.28 -13.93
C LYS A 30 7.85 20.67 -12.55
N LEU A 31 7.26 20.13 -11.45
CA LEU A 31 7.73 20.43 -10.11
C LEU A 31 9.16 19.90 -9.93
N PRO A 32 10.15 20.77 -9.63
CA PRO A 32 11.50 20.31 -9.36
C PRO A 32 11.57 19.57 -8.04
N VAL A 33 12.25 18.44 -8.04
CA VAL A 33 12.41 17.59 -6.85
C VAL A 33 13.86 17.11 -6.70
N TRP A 34 14.32 16.98 -5.47
CA TRP A 34 15.61 16.37 -5.17
C TRP A 34 15.46 14.85 -5.13
N VAL A 35 16.38 14.15 -5.80
CA VAL A 35 16.40 12.69 -5.85
C VAL A 35 17.77 12.15 -5.47
N LYS A 36 17.77 10.98 -4.80
CA LYS A 36 18.99 10.22 -4.55
C LYS A 36 19.19 9.22 -5.69
N VAL A 37 20.32 9.29 -6.36
CA VAL A 37 20.76 8.26 -7.30
C VAL A 37 21.43 7.15 -6.49
N SER A 38 20.85 5.94 -6.52
CA SER A 38 21.33 4.77 -5.78
C SER A 38 22.26 3.87 -6.61
N ALA A 39 22.19 3.96 -7.95
CA ALA A 39 23.07 3.24 -8.86
C ALA A 39 23.16 3.94 -10.22
N ASN A 40 24.25 3.69 -10.92
CA ASN A 40 24.47 4.17 -12.28
C ASN A 40 24.75 2.97 -13.20
N TYR A 41 23.86 2.72 -14.13
CA TYR A 41 23.94 1.62 -15.10
C TYR A 41 24.19 2.10 -16.54
N SER A 42 24.62 3.34 -16.72
CA SER A 42 24.89 3.92 -18.06
C SER A 42 25.93 3.15 -18.86
N THR A 43 26.78 2.34 -18.19
CA THR A 43 27.80 1.51 -18.84
C THR A 43 27.29 0.17 -19.36
N LEU A 44 26.04 -0.21 -19.11
CA LEU A 44 25.50 -1.51 -19.56
C LEU A 44 25.24 -1.57 -21.08
N GLY A 45 25.24 -0.45 -21.76
CA GLY A 45 25.26 -0.34 -23.22
C GLY A 45 23.96 -0.73 -23.93
N THR A 46 23.05 -1.50 -23.34
CA THR A 46 21.78 -1.92 -23.95
C THR A 46 20.61 -1.92 -22.97
N SER A 47 19.42 -1.70 -23.52
CA SER A 47 18.15 -1.80 -22.77
C SER A 47 17.99 -3.18 -22.12
N SER A 48 18.27 -4.25 -22.84
CA SER A 48 18.11 -5.61 -22.33
C SER A 48 19.01 -5.88 -21.12
N ALA A 49 20.29 -5.49 -21.18
CA ALA A 49 21.21 -5.66 -20.06
C ALA A 49 20.80 -4.82 -18.85
N PHE A 50 20.29 -3.60 -19.08
CA PHE A 50 19.79 -2.75 -18.03
C PHE A 50 18.56 -3.37 -17.33
N TRP A 51 17.54 -3.77 -18.08
CA TRP A 51 16.34 -4.35 -17.48
C TRP A 51 16.59 -5.69 -16.80
N GLN A 52 17.49 -6.51 -17.36
CA GLN A 52 17.91 -7.74 -16.67
C GLN A 52 18.53 -7.40 -15.30
N ARG A 53 19.42 -6.41 -15.25
CA ARG A 53 20.03 -5.93 -14.00
C ARG A 53 18.98 -5.40 -13.01
N MET A 54 18.00 -4.65 -13.50
CA MET A 54 16.90 -4.12 -12.66
C MET A 54 16.08 -5.24 -12.03
N VAL A 55 15.81 -6.31 -12.77
CA VAL A 55 15.07 -7.48 -12.26
C VAL A 55 15.93 -8.28 -11.26
N ASP A 56 17.19 -8.57 -11.63
CA ASP A 56 18.12 -9.35 -10.79
C ASP A 56 18.37 -8.68 -9.43
N GLU A 57 18.45 -7.34 -9.42
CA GLU A 57 18.62 -6.55 -8.20
C GLU A 57 17.30 -6.20 -7.50
N ARG A 58 16.19 -6.77 -7.95
CA ARG A 58 14.85 -6.52 -7.39
C ARG A 58 14.49 -5.03 -7.37
N ARG A 59 14.84 -4.29 -8.42
CA ARG A 59 14.54 -2.86 -8.60
C ARG A 59 13.35 -2.62 -9.53
N ALA A 60 12.85 -3.67 -10.18
CA ALA A 60 11.68 -3.65 -11.05
C ALA A 60 10.73 -4.78 -10.68
N TRP A 61 9.44 -4.45 -10.55
CA TRP A 61 8.34 -5.38 -10.34
C TRP A 61 7.56 -5.54 -11.64
N LEU A 62 7.78 -6.64 -12.35
CA LEU A 62 7.16 -6.90 -13.66
C LEU A 62 5.78 -7.53 -13.53
N ARG A 63 4.88 -6.82 -12.85
CA ARG A 63 3.48 -7.19 -12.72
C ARG A 63 2.60 -5.94 -12.77
N ASP A 64 1.39 -6.12 -13.29
CA ASP A 64 0.40 -5.04 -13.33
C ASP A 64 -0.36 -4.86 -12.00
N GLY A 65 -1.34 -3.95 -11.97
CA GLY A 65 -2.20 -3.69 -10.81
C GLY A 65 -3.13 -4.85 -10.42
N GLN A 66 -3.24 -5.86 -11.28
CA GLN A 66 -3.95 -7.12 -11.02
C GLN A 66 -3.01 -8.28 -10.70
N ASN A 67 -1.72 -7.98 -10.54
CA ASN A 67 -0.64 -8.94 -10.30
C ASN A 67 -0.40 -9.91 -11.46
N GLN A 68 -0.79 -9.56 -12.71
CA GLN A 68 -0.47 -10.35 -13.87
C GLN A 68 0.94 -10.01 -14.37
N PRO A 69 1.71 -11.00 -14.85
CA PRO A 69 3.02 -10.74 -15.43
C PRO A 69 2.93 -9.76 -16.60
N ILE A 70 3.86 -8.82 -16.64
CA ILE A 70 4.02 -7.86 -17.73
C ILE A 70 5.46 -7.86 -18.24
N THR A 71 5.66 -7.31 -19.44
CA THR A 71 6.98 -7.04 -19.99
C THR A 71 7.47 -5.66 -19.57
N VAL A 72 8.75 -5.40 -19.77
CA VAL A 72 9.36 -4.09 -19.46
C VAL A 72 8.72 -2.93 -20.24
N ASP A 73 8.26 -3.19 -21.44
CA ASP A 73 7.62 -2.17 -22.30
C ASP A 73 6.21 -1.76 -21.79
N GLN A 74 5.66 -2.54 -20.89
CA GLN A 74 4.36 -2.30 -20.24
C GLN A 74 4.51 -1.60 -18.89
N LEU A 75 5.73 -1.36 -18.43
CA LEU A 75 5.95 -0.59 -17.21
C LEU A 75 5.44 0.86 -17.38
N PRO A 76 4.95 1.48 -16.31
CA PRO A 76 4.56 2.88 -16.35
C PRO A 76 5.70 3.78 -16.81
N SER A 77 5.42 4.65 -17.78
CA SER A 77 6.39 5.61 -18.31
C SER A 77 6.39 6.95 -17.56
N ARG A 78 5.44 7.14 -16.64
CA ARG A 78 5.34 8.32 -15.79
C ARG A 78 4.76 8.00 -14.41
N VAL A 79 4.97 8.88 -13.45
CA VAL A 79 4.29 8.86 -12.16
C VAL A 79 2.85 9.40 -12.26
N GLY A 80 2.05 9.20 -11.23
CA GLY A 80 0.62 9.50 -11.23
C GLY A 80 -0.21 8.34 -11.80
N ILE A 81 -1.48 8.30 -11.43
CA ILE A 81 -2.39 7.23 -11.86
C ILE A 81 -2.76 7.39 -13.34
N ALA A 82 -2.79 6.28 -14.06
CA ALA A 82 -3.29 6.24 -15.42
C ALA A 82 -4.78 6.63 -15.46
N ASN A 83 -5.15 7.46 -16.42
CA ASN A 83 -6.52 7.91 -16.62
C ASN A 83 -6.81 8.02 -18.11
N ALA A 84 -8.07 8.32 -18.45
CA ALA A 84 -8.53 8.38 -19.84
C ALA A 84 -7.87 9.52 -20.66
N GLN A 85 -7.39 10.57 -19.99
CA GLN A 85 -6.80 11.75 -20.64
C GLN A 85 -5.29 11.61 -20.78
N GLU A 86 -4.65 10.77 -19.97
CA GLU A 86 -3.22 10.70 -19.90
C GLU A 86 -2.73 9.26 -19.69
N ALA A 87 -2.23 8.68 -20.77
CA ALA A 87 -1.70 7.32 -20.77
C ALA A 87 -0.35 7.19 -20.04
N GLY A 88 0.10 5.96 -19.85
CA GLY A 88 1.43 5.64 -19.33
C GLY A 88 1.60 5.85 -17.82
N GLY A 89 0.54 6.18 -17.10
CA GLY A 89 0.55 6.29 -15.65
C GLY A 89 0.52 4.93 -14.95
N MET A 90 0.67 4.98 -13.64
CA MET A 90 0.65 3.79 -12.79
C MET A 90 -0.75 3.25 -12.64
N GLN A 91 -0.87 1.95 -12.53
CA GLN A 91 -2.12 1.27 -12.20
C GLN A 91 -2.30 1.19 -10.69
N GLU A 92 -3.56 1.21 -10.25
CA GLU A 92 -3.89 0.95 -8.86
C GLU A 92 -3.81 -0.55 -8.55
N ASP A 93 -3.01 -0.94 -7.58
CA ASP A 93 -3.07 -2.25 -6.94
C ASP A 93 -3.85 -2.15 -5.62
N ARG A 94 -5.13 -2.51 -5.66
CA ARG A 94 -6.04 -2.41 -4.51
C ARG A 94 -5.62 -3.31 -3.35
N TYR A 95 -5.05 -4.48 -3.62
CA TYR A 95 -4.60 -5.41 -2.58
C TYR A 95 -3.27 -4.99 -1.96
N ARG A 96 -2.35 -4.44 -2.76
CA ARG A 96 -1.15 -3.80 -2.21
C ARG A 96 -1.51 -2.63 -1.30
N SER A 97 -2.53 -1.84 -1.67
CA SER A 97 -3.06 -0.76 -0.84
C SER A 97 -3.68 -1.28 0.45
N LEU A 98 -4.42 -2.40 0.38
CA LEU A 98 -4.96 -3.06 1.57
C LEU A 98 -3.83 -3.51 2.51
N VAL A 99 -2.80 -4.17 1.99
CA VAL A 99 -1.63 -4.62 2.76
C VAL A 99 -0.94 -3.45 3.46
N TYR A 100 -0.82 -2.30 2.82
CA TYR A 100 -0.24 -1.11 3.46
C TYR A 100 -0.94 -0.76 4.79
N PHE A 101 -2.26 -0.89 4.86
CA PHE A 101 -3.02 -0.62 6.07
C PHE A 101 -2.95 -1.74 7.12
N THR A 102 -2.47 -2.93 6.76
CA THR A 102 -2.22 -4.01 7.74
C THR A 102 -0.82 -3.93 8.39
N ARG A 103 -0.02 -2.94 8.01
CA ARG A 103 1.31 -2.70 8.60
C ARG A 103 1.19 -2.44 10.10
N ASP A 104 2.08 -3.02 10.87
CA ASP A 104 2.11 -2.96 12.34
C ASP A 104 0.87 -3.56 13.02
N ILE A 105 -0.01 -4.21 12.24
CA ILE A 105 -1.15 -4.99 12.70
C ILE A 105 -0.90 -6.47 12.40
N ALA A 106 -0.57 -6.80 11.18
CA ALA A 106 -0.40 -8.16 10.69
C ALA A 106 1.03 -8.47 10.24
N TYR A 107 1.80 -7.47 9.87
CA TYR A 107 3.21 -7.61 9.56
C TYR A 107 4.00 -6.37 9.99
N SER A 108 5.26 -6.59 10.37
CA SER A 108 6.22 -5.52 10.66
C SER A 108 7.03 -5.21 9.40
N ASN A 109 7.24 -3.91 9.11
CA ASN A 109 8.01 -3.49 7.96
C ASN A 109 9.51 -3.31 8.24
N GLY A 110 10.00 -3.82 9.31
CA GLY A 110 11.41 -3.69 9.73
C GLY A 110 12.37 -4.29 8.75
N SER A 111 12.97 -5.07 8.42
CA SER A 111 13.91 -5.58 7.42
C SER A 111 13.22 -6.53 6.46
N LEU A 112 12.29 -6.01 5.67
CA LEU A 112 11.56 -6.85 4.72
C LEU A 112 12.31 -6.99 3.40
N PRO A 113 12.12 -8.11 2.68
CA PRO A 113 12.58 -8.22 1.30
C PRO A 113 11.85 -7.21 0.41
N GLU A 114 12.50 -6.87 -0.70
CA GLU A 114 11.89 -6.02 -1.71
C GLU A 114 10.53 -6.58 -2.15
N PHE A 115 9.59 -5.69 -2.40
CA PHE A 115 8.23 -6.02 -2.85
C PHE A 115 7.36 -6.83 -1.87
N ALA A 116 7.72 -6.94 -0.58
CA ALA A 116 6.96 -7.72 0.41
C ALA A 116 5.45 -7.38 0.43
N GLU A 117 5.10 -6.10 0.28
CA GLU A 117 3.69 -5.68 0.24
C GLU A 117 2.94 -6.23 -0.99
N PHE A 118 3.62 -6.37 -2.13
CA PHE A 118 3.05 -6.98 -3.33
C PHE A 118 2.89 -8.50 -3.17
N LEU A 119 3.84 -9.16 -2.49
CA LEU A 119 3.77 -10.60 -2.21
C LEU A 119 2.59 -10.91 -1.28
N TRP A 120 2.39 -10.13 -0.24
CA TRP A 120 1.21 -10.20 0.61
C TRP A 120 -0.08 -9.88 -0.16
N GLY A 121 -0.06 -8.89 -1.02
CA GLY A 121 -1.19 -8.52 -1.87
C GLY A 121 -1.63 -9.66 -2.79
N ASP A 122 -0.67 -10.35 -3.41
CA ASP A 122 -0.93 -11.54 -4.21
C ASP A 122 -1.53 -12.67 -3.37
N TRP A 123 -0.99 -12.91 -2.19
CA TRP A 123 -1.53 -13.92 -1.29
C TRP A 123 -2.99 -13.62 -0.91
N LEU A 124 -3.32 -12.38 -0.57
CA LEU A 124 -4.69 -11.97 -0.28
C LEU A 124 -5.63 -12.17 -1.48
N ARG A 125 -5.18 -11.85 -2.71
CA ARG A 125 -5.95 -12.15 -3.93
C ARG A 125 -6.29 -13.64 -4.05
N ARG A 126 -5.31 -14.50 -3.76
CA ARG A 126 -5.53 -15.96 -3.77
C ARG A 126 -6.49 -16.42 -2.67
N GLN A 127 -6.47 -15.78 -1.48
CA GLN A 127 -7.47 -16.06 -0.44
C GLN A 127 -8.89 -15.69 -0.89
N VAL A 128 -9.04 -14.59 -1.61
CA VAL A 128 -10.33 -14.17 -2.20
C VAL A 128 -10.76 -15.15 -3.30
N ALA A 129 -9.88 -15.47 -4.21
CA ALA A 129 -10.17 -16.43 -5.29
C ALA A 129 -10.55 -17.82 -4.75
N GLY A 130 -9.97 -18.25 -3.64
CA GLY A 130 -10.29 -19.49 -2.93
C GLY A 130 -11.49 -19.41 -2.00
N GLY A 131 -12.22 -18.29 -1.95
CA GLY A 131 -13.38 -18.10 -1.08
C GLY A 131 -13.05 -18.02 0.43
N GLN A 132 -11.78 -17.83 0.78
CA GLN A 132 -11.31 -17.76 2.16
C GLN A 132 -11.31 -16.34 2.75
N LEU A 133 -11.54 -15.35 1.90
CA LEU A 133 -11.64 -13.93 2.24
C LEU A 133 -12.65 -13.27 1.31
N ALA A 134 -13.45 -12.34 1.83
CA ALA A 134 -14.34 -11.55 0.98
C ALA A 134 -13.54 -10.61 0.07
N GLY A 135 -13.96 -10.46 -1.17
CA GLY A 135 -13.36 -9.53 -2.12
C GLY A 135 -13.58 -8.07 -1.69
N LEU A 136 -12.71 -7.17 -2.15
CA LEU A 136 -12.78 -5.75 -1.77
C LEU A 136 -14.09 -5.07 -2.20
N ASP A 137 -14.76 -5.58 -3.21
CA ASP A 137 -16.04 -5.05 -3.68
C ASP A 137 -17.22 -5.41 -2.75
N ALA A 138 -17.02 -6.35 -1.82
CA ALA A 138 -18.00 -6.68 -0.79
C ALA A 138 -18.06 -5.66 0.36
N TYR A 139 -17.07 -4.74 0.43
CA TYR A 139 -16.99 -3.73 1.47
C TYR A 139 -17.43 -2.37 0.95
N ALA A 140 -18.32 -1.71 1.68
CA ALA A 140 -18.74 -0.36 1.32
C ALA A 140 -17.55 0.61 1.41
N MET A 141 -17.21 1.24 0.31
CA MET A 141 -16.21 2.31 0.25
C MET A 141 -16.83 3.68 0.54
N VAL A 142 -17.72 3.72 1.51
CA VAL A 142 -18.39 4.96 1.91
C VAL A 142 -17.45 5.72 2.84
N ALA A 143 -17.21 6.97 2.53
CA ALA A 143 -16.51 7.87 3.44
C ALA A 143 -17.35 8.04 4.70
N PRO A 144 -16.82 7.72 5.88
CA PRO A 144 -17.55 7.94 7.13
C PRO A 144 -17.70 9.44 7.40
N ALA A 145 -18.80 9.83 7.99
CA ALA A 145 -19.00 11.22 8.37
C ALA A 145 -17.99 11.69 9.43
N THR A 146 -17.51 10.77 10.25
CA THR A 146 -16.43 11.05 11.22
C THR A 146 -15.48 9.86 11.31
N PRO A 147 -14.21 10.05 11.66
CA PRO A 147 -13.27 8.97 11.89
C PRO A 147 -13.73 7.93 12.91
N ALA A 148 -14.43 8.37 13.94
CA ALA A 148 -14.96 7.48 14.99
C ALA A 148 -16.00 6.47 14.47
N GLN A 149 -16.67 6.74 13.37
CA GLN A 149 -17.66 5.83 12.78
C GLN A 149 -17.04 4.63 12.04
N ILE A 150 -15.75 4.67 11.78
CA ILE A 150 -15.08 3.55 11.10
C ILE A 150 -14.86 2.35 12.02
N LEU A 151 -14.75 2.58 13.33
CA LEU A 151 -14.38 1.53 14.28
C LEU A 151 -15.21 1.58 15.55
N THR A 152 -16.27 0.78 15.60
CA THR A 152 -16.94 0.40 16.84
C THR A 152 -16.47 -0.99 17.27
N VAL A 153 -15.20 -1.13 17.64
CA VAL A 153 -14.68 -2.45 18.02
C VAL A 153 -14.12 -2.43 19.44
N SER A 154 -14.71 -3.27 20.27
CA SER A 154 -14.31 -3.38 21.67
C SER A 154 -13.03 -4.21 21.87
N THR A 155 -12.76 -5.17 20.99
CA THR A 155 -11.60 -6.05 21.05
C THR A 155 -11.08 -6.38 19.66
N LEU A 156 -9.80 -6.76 19.53
CA LEU A 156 -9.26 -7.17 18.24
C LEU A 156 -10.00 -8.39 17.67
N SER A 157 -10.39 -9.34 18.52
CA SER A 157 -11.14 -10.51 18.08
C SER A 157 -12.52 -10.15 17.54
N SER A 158 -13.22 -9.22 18.15
CA SER A 158 -14.49 -8.70 17.59
C SER A 158 -14.26 -7.79 16.39
N ALA A 159 -13.11 -7.08 16.39
CA ALA A 159 -12.67 -6.34 15.21
C ALA A 159 -12.48 -7.24 14.00
N LEU A 160 -12.05 -8.45 14.24
CA LEU A 160 -11.70 -9.42 13.21
C LEU A 160 -12.83 -10.42 12.94
N ALA A 161 -13.91 -10.38 13.70
CA ALA A 161 -15.10 -11.16 13.36
C ALA A 161 -15.62 -10.75 11.98
N PRO A 162 -16.00 -11.70 11.12
CA PRO A 162 -16.62 -11.40 9.85
C PRO A 162 -17.85 -10.54 10.11
N THR A 163 -17.79 -9.31 9.72
CA THR A 163 -18.86 -8.36 9.81
C THR A 163 -19.49 -8.24 8.42
N GLY A 164 -20.74 -7.83 8.37
CA GLY A 164 -21.48 -7.80 7.13
C GLY A 164 -20.90 -6.78 6.12
N ALA A 165 -21.40 -6.85 4.90
CA ALA A 165 -20.95 -6.04 3.76
C ALA A 165 -21.01 -4.50 3.98
N ASN A 166 -21.58 -4.05 5.09
CA ASN A 166 -21.74 -2.62 5.40
C ASN A 166 -20.61 -2.01 6.25
N ASP A 167 -19.59 -2.78 6.59
CA ASP A 167 -18.60 -2.34 7.59
C ASP A 167 -17.42 -1.55 7.00
N GLY A 168 -17.45 -1.21 5.74
CA GLY A 168 -16.49 -0.33 5.13
C GLY A 168 -15.07 -0.90 5.01
N TYR A 169 -14.15 -0.05 4.56
CA TYR A 169 -12.78 -0.46 4.27
C TYR A 169 -11.97 -0.86 5.51
N ALA A 170 -12.32 -0.33 6.69
CA ALA A 170 -11.69 -0.76 7.95
C ALA A 170 -11.93 -2.24 8.24
N ALA A 171 -13.11 -2.77 7.91
CA ALA A 171 -13.39 -4.19 8.01
C ALA A 171 -12.56 -5.03 7.02
N ALA A 172 -12.29 -4.52 5.83
CA ALA A 172 -11.39 -5.18 4.88
C ALA A 172 -9.97 -5.29 5.44
N VAL A 173 -9.43 -4.19 6.00
CA VAL A 173 -8.12 -4.18 6.67
C VAL A 173 -8.07 -5.18 7.81
N ARG A 174 -9.07 -5.16 8.66
CA ARG A 174 -9.23 -6.06 9.79
C ARG A 174 -9.25 -7.53 9.36
N ASN A 175 -10.07 -7.88 8.38
CA ASN A 175 -10.23 -9.26 7.92
C ASN A 175 -8.96 -9.77 7.22
N ALA A 176 -8.28 -8.91 6.44
CA ALA A 176 -6.97 -9.22 5.87
C ALA A 176 -5.93 -9.46 6.97
N ALA A 177 -5.87 -8.59 7.98
CA ALA A 177 -4.94 -8.72 9.09
C ALA A 177 -5.14 -10.04 9.85
N LEU A 178 -6.39 -10.43 10.10
CA LEU A 178 -6.68 -11.71 10.75
C LEU A 178 -6.17 -12.91 9.94
N LYS A 179 -6.42 -12.90 8.65
CA LYS A 179 -5.93 -13.96 7.77
C LYS A 179 -4.40 -14.06 7.77
N MET A 180 -3.71 -12.94 7.67
CA MET A 180 -2.24 -12.89 7.66
C MET A 180 -1.66 -13.39 8.99
N THR A 181 -2.21 -12.96 10.13
CA THR A 181 -1.71 -13.33 11.47
C THR A 181 -2.02 -14.77 11.85
N ALA A 182 -3.01 -15.40 11.20
CA ALA A 182 -3.36 -16.82 11.44
C ALA A 182 -2.38 -17.82 10.80
N LEU A 183 -1.50 -17.36 9.90
CA LEU A 183 -0.49 -18.24 9.30
C LEU A 183 0.55 -18.70 10.32
N ALA A 184 1.10 -19.89 10.10
CA ALA A 184 2.32 -20.30 10.76
C ALA A 184 3.53 -19.59 10.15
N ASP A 185 4.65 -19.51 10.88
CA ASP A 185 5.89 -18.89 10.38
C ASP A 185 6.42 -19.51 9.08
N THR A 186 6.19 -20.81 8.93
CA THR A 186 6.64 -21.61 7.79
C THR A 186 5.67 -21.63 6.61
N ASP A 187 4.46 -21.07 6.78
CA ASP A 187 3.48 -21.07 5.70
C ASP A 187 3.97 -20.22 4.53
N ILE A 188 3.82 -20.77 3.33
CA ILE A 188 4.27 -20.11 2.10
C ILE A 188 3.26 -19.03 1.69
N VAL A 189 3.73 -17.82 1.61
CA VAL A 189 2.96 -16.66 1.13
C VAL A 189 3.13 -16.49 -0.38
N PHE A 190 4.36 -16.57 -0.88
CA PHE A 190 4.62 -16.43 -2.32
C PHE A 190 5.92 -17.16 -2.68
N GLN A 191 5.87 -18.06 -3.67
CA GLN A 191 7.03 -18.86 -4.10
C GLN A 191 7.75 -19.48 -2.90
N ASP A 192 8.95 -19.05 -2.60
CA ASP A 192 9.79 -19.47 -1.46
C ASP A 192 9.69 -18.54 -0.23
N SER A 193 8.91 -17.45 -0.32
CA SER A 193 8.73 -16.50 0.77
C SER A 193 7.72 -16.99 1.78
N THR A 194 8.17 -17.20 3.02
CA THR A 194 7.33 -17.63 4.13
C THR A 194 6.69 -16.44 4.87
N ALA A 195 5.66 -16.69 5.67
CA ALA A 195 5.01 -15.68 6.48
C ALA A 195 6.00 -14.98 7.43
N ALA A 196 6.90 -15.73 8.04
CA ALA A 196 7.96 -15.17 8.89
C ALA A 196 8.93 -14.27 8.09
N SER A 197 9.37 -14.70 6.90
CA SER A 197 10.28 -13.92 6.06
C SER A 197 9.66 -12.62 5.56
N LEU A 198 8.33 -12.56 5.50
CA LEU A 198 7.55 -11.38 5.17
C LEU A 198 7.04 -10.62 6.40
N GLY A 199 7.68 -10.83 7.55
CA GLY A 199 7.47 -10.04 8.75
C GLY A 199 6.14 -10.27 9.47
N ARG A 200 5.50 -11.44 9.30
CA ARG A 200 4.24 -11.75 9.98
C ARG A 200 4.32 -11.47 11.49
N ILE A 201 3.31 -10.80 12.00
CA ILE A 201 3.13 -10.59 13.44
C ILE A 201 2.25 -11.72 14.01
N VAL A 202 2.66 -12.28 15.13
CA VAL A 202 1.82 -13.21 15.90
C VAL A 202 0.80 -12.40 16.69
N LEU A 203 -0.47 -12.66 16.46
CA LEU A 203 -1.54 -12.03 17.21
C LEU A 203 -1.71 -12.74 18.55
N VAL A 204 -1.07 -12.20 19.57
CA VAL A 204 -1.30 -12.58 20.95
C VAL A 204 -2.22 -11.53 21.56
N ALA A 205 -3.17 -11.92 22.41
CA ALA A 205 -4.04 -10.96 23.10
C ALA A 205 -3.16 -9.90 23.81
N GLY A 206 -3.32 -8.65 23.40
CA GLY A 206 -2.48 -7.54 23.88
C GLY A 206 -1.08 -7.48 23.28
N ALA A 207 -0.79 -8.22 22.21
CA ALA A 207 0.52 -8.19 21.56
C ALA A 207 0.79 -6.82 20.94
N ALA A 208 2.02 -6.34 21.12
CA ALA A 208 2.49 -5.14 20.44
C ALA A 208 2.65 -5.40 18.95
N SER A 209 2.18 -4.48 18.13
CA SER A 209 2.53 -4.38 16.72
C SER A 209 3.87 -3.71 16.60
N GLY A 210 4.79 -4.10 15.77
CA GLY A 210 6.03 -3.42 15.36
C GLY A 210 6.75 -2.44 16.31
N THR A 211 6.03 -1.86 17.27
CA THR A 211 6.56 -1.05 18.37
C THR A 211 6.28 -1.71 19.73
N PRO A 212 7.22 -1.73 20.68
CA PRO A 212 7.06 -2.40 21.97
C PRO A 212 5.89 -1.90 22.84
N THR A 213 5.30 -0.77 22.50
CA THR A 213 4.33 -0.04 23.33
C THR A 213 2.90 0.01 22.75
N LYS A 214 2.71 -0.45 21.50
CA LYS A 214 1.39 -0.46 20.86
C LYS A 214 0.91 -1.88 20.58
N SER A 215 -0.36 -2.14 20.89
CA SER A 215 -1.00 -3.38 20.45
C SER A 215 -1.45 -3.27 18.98
N ALA A 216 -1.61 -4.41 18.33
CA ALA A 216 -2.18 -4.46 16.98
C ALA A 216 -3.60 -3.85 16.94
N ARG A 217 -4.35 -3.98 18.03
CA ARG A 217 -5.66 -3.34 18.21
C ARG A 217 -5.54 -1.81 18.19
N ASP A 218 -4.63 -1.26 18.99
CA ASP A 218 -4.47 0.20 19.07
C ASP A 218 -4.06 0.76 17.72
N THR A 219 -3.19 0.08 17.01
CA THR A 219 -2.77 0.45 15.65
C THR A 219 -3.97 0.44 14.69
N LEU A 220 -4.81 -0.60 14.73
CA LEU A 220 -6.01 -0.69 13.91
C LEU A 220 -7.01 0.45 14.23
N GLU A 221 -7.21 0.73 15.51
CA GLU A 221 -8.12 1.77 15.97
C GLU A 221 -7.62 3.20 15.65
N GLU A 222 -6.32 3.39 15.54
CA GLU A 222 -5.71 4.67 15.18
C GLU A 222 -5.80 5.01 13.69
N LEU A 223 -5.95 4.02 12.80
CA LEU A 223 -5.95 4.25 11.36
C LEU A 223 -6.95 5.33 10.89
N PRO A 224 -8.20 5.38 11.44
CA PRO A 224 -9.17 6.41 11.05
C PRO A 224 -9.16 7.67 11.93
N ARG A 225 -8.41 7.66 13.04
CA ARG A 225 -8.46 8.75 14.04
C ARG A 225 -7.66 9.97 13.61
N ASP A 226 -7.95 11.08 14.29
CA ASP A 226 -7.19 12.30 14.15
C ASP A 226 -5.71 12.07 14.46
N GLU A 227 -4.86 12.65 13.66
CA GLU A 227 -3.42 12.49 13.74
C GLU A 227 -2.75 13.85 13.95
N ILE A 228 -1.88 13.93 14.96
CA ILE A 228 -0.99 15.09 15.15
C ILE A 228 0.35 14.73 14.52
N LYS A 229 0.69 15.37 13.41
CA LYS A 229 1.98 15.21 12.74
C LYS A 229 3.06 16.13 13.33
N SER A 230 4.32 15.83 13.01
CA SER A 230 5.43 16.71 13.35
C SER A 230 5.13 18.14 12.89
N GLY A 231 5.29 19.11 13.80
CA GLY A 231 4.87 20.50 13.59
C GLY A 231 3.53 20.86 14.25
N ASN A 232 2.95 19.94 15.04
CA ASN A 232 1.72 20.16 15.81
C ASN A 232 0.50 20.65 14.98
N VAL A 233 0.46 20.28 13.70
CA VAL A 233 -0.71 20.57 12.86
C VAL A 233 -1.73 19.46 13.09
N PRO A 234 -2.87 19.74 13.71
CA PRO A 234 -3.94 18.77 13.84
C PRO A 234 -4.47 18.38 12.45
N ARG A 235 -4.70 17.09 12.26
CA ARG A 235 -5.39 16.56 11.07
C ARG A 235 -6.64 15.85 11.51
N THR A 236 -7.74 16.19 10.89
CA THR A 236 -9.00 15.49 11.10
C THR A 236 -8.94 14.14 10.39
N GLY A 237 -8.89 13.06 11.15
CA GLY A 237 -8.82 11.70 10.63
C GLY A 237 -7.40 11.20 10.34
N GLY A 238 -7.24 9.89 10.43
CA GLY A 238 -6.00 9.18 10.11
C GLY A 238 -5.89 8.82 8.63
N LYS A 239 -4.83 8.10 8.29
CA LYS A 239 -4.53 7.69 6.90
C LYS A 239 -5.68 6.94 6.23
N LEU A 240 -6.36 6.06 6.96
CA LEU A 240 -7.49 5.29 6.43
C LEU A 240 -8.66 6.20 6.07
N TRP A 241 -8.99 7.15 6.95
CA TRP A 241 -10.04 8.12 6.71
C TRP A 241 -9.78 8.95 5.45
N TYR A 242 -8.58 9.48 5.30
CA TYR A 242 -8.19 10.24 4.10
C TYR A 242 -8.26 9.38 2.83
N SER A 243 -7.79 8.14 2.87
CA SER A 243 -7.83 7.25 1.71
C SER A 243 -9.26 6.95 1.25
N VAL A 244 -10.16 6.69 2.18
CA VAL A 244 -11.57 6.42 1.88
C VAL A 244 -12.27 7.68 1.35
N ASN A 245 -12.04 8.84 1.96
CA ASN A 245 -12.60 10.11 1.50
C ASN A 245 -12.06 10.50 0.12
N TYR A 246 -10.76 10.38 -0.11
CA TYR A 246 -10.18 10.65 -1.44
C TYR A 246 -10.85 9.81 -2.54
N ARG A 247 -11.11 8.54 -2.26
CA ARG A 247 -11.82 7.66 -3.21
C ARG A 247 -13.27 8.08 -3.44
N ALA A 248 -13.96 8.47 -2.39
CA ALA A 248 -15.34 8.92 -2.48
C ALA A 248 -15.49 10.24 -3.24
N CYS A 249 -14.54 11.15 -3.08
CA CYS A 249 -14.54 12.49 -3.70
C CYS A 249 -13.79 12.56 -5.01
N GLY A 250 -13.01 11.54 -5.36
CA GLY A 250 -12.07 11.57 -6.47
C GLY A 250 -10.84 12.43 -6.15
N LYS A 251 -10.36 13.19 -7.14
CA LYS A 251 -9.28 14.17 -6.96
C LYS A 251 -9.91 15.55 -6.61
N PRO A 252 -10.10 15.86 -5.32
CA PRO A 252 -10.80 17.08 -4.94
C PRO A 252 -9.90 18.30 -5.16
N ALA A 253 -10.49 19.41 -5.56
CA ALA A 253 -9.83 20.70 -5.42
C ALA A 253 -9.61 21.03 -3.94
N ALA A 254 -8.56 21.78 -3.62
CA ALA A 254 -8.27 22.19 -2.25
C ALA A 254 -9.51 22.85 -1.61
N GLY A 255 -9.81 22.48 -0.38
CA GLY A 255 -10.94 23.00 0.38
C GLY A 255 -12.32 22.47 0.03
N THR A 256 -12.47 21.59 -0.94
CA THR A 256 -13.80 21.15 -1.39
C THR A 256 -14.29 19.86 -0.74
N CYS A 257 -13.46 18.86 -0.58
CA CYS A 257 -13.86 17.55 -0.04
C CYS A 257 -13.41 17.34 1.41
N TRP A 258 -12.34 17.99 1.81
CA TRP A 258 -11.66 17.77 3.08
C TRP A 258 -11.89 18.87 4.11
N GLY A 259 -12.59 19.93 3.73
CA GLY A 259 -12.87 21.07 4.61
C GLY A 259 -11.64 21.95 4.90
N TRP A 260 -10.64 21.97 4.03
CA TRP A 260 -9.39 22.75 4.17
C TRP A 260 -8.89 23.32 2.85
#